data_919d20aef76aaedbd89d405b19258d0c
#
_entry.id   919d20aef76aaedbd89d405b19258d0c
#
_cell.length_a   1.000
_cell.length_b   1.000
_cell.length_c   1.000
_cell.angle_alpha   90.00
_cell.angle_beta   90.00
_cell.angle_gamma   90.00
#
_symmetry.space_group_name_H-M   'P 1'
#
loop_
_entity.id
_entity.type
_entity.pdbx_description
1 polymer ?
#
loop_
_entity_poly.entity_id
_entity_poly.type
_entity_poly.pdbx_seq_one_letter_code
_entity_poly.pdbx_strand_id
1 'polypeptide(L)' 'MGPVTYDCVFCGEENDVFVDPSGGRRQTFTEDCTVCCRPNLITLEIADDGEVEIQVVPEYEA' A
#
# COMPACT_ATOMS: atom_id res chain seq x y z
N MET A 1 14.44 2.10 -4.32
CA MET A 1 13.29 1.41 -4.89
C MET A 1 12.29 2.40 -5.44
N GLY A 2 11.62 2.02 -6.51
CA GLY A 2 10.63 2.90 -7.11
C GLY A 2 9.26 2.78 -6.45
N PRO A 3 8.27 3.52 -6.97
CA PRO A 3 6.92 3.43 -6.47
C PRO A 3 6.27 2.10 -6.81
N VAL A 4 5.37 1.67 -5.94
CA VAL A 4 4.54 0.48 -6.14
C VAL A 4 3.11 0.95 -6.27
N THR A 5 2.38 0.38 -7.22
CA THR A 5 0.97 0.76 -7.42
C THR A 5 0.06 -0.19 -6.66
N TYR A 6 -1.06 0.33 -6.21
CA TYR A 6 -2.11 -0.48 -5.61
C TYR A 6 -3.47 0.06 -6.04
N ASP A 7 -4.47 -0.81 -6.01
CA ASP A 7 -5.83 -0.41 -6.33
C ASP A 7 -6.60 -0.12 -5.04
N CYS A 8 -7.26 1.03 -5.01
CA CYS A 8 -8.09 1.42 -3.87
C CYS A 8 -9.19 0.38 -3.66
N VAL A 9 -9.38 -0.06 -2.40
CA VAL A 9 -10.39 -1.07 -2.09
C VAL A 9 -11.83 -0.52 -2.14
N PHE A 10 -11.97 0.80 -2.19
CA PHE A 10 -13.29 1.44 -2.22
C PHE A 10 -13.73 1.81 -3.63
N CYS A 11 -12.87 2.46 -4.40
CA CYS A 11 -13.25 2.96 -5.73
C CYS A 11 -12.54 2.23 -6.88
N GLY A 12 -11.52 1.43 -6.59
CA GLY A 12 -10.79 0.69 -7.61
C GLY A 12 -9.77 1.49 -8.39
N GLU A 13 -9.54 2.75 -8.04
CA GLU A 13 -8.57 3.57 -8.75
C GLU A 13 -7.14 3.21 -8.35
N GLU A 14 -6.24 3.30 -9.32
CA GLU A 14 -4.83 3.02 -9.09
C GLU A 14 -4.16 4.18 -8.39
N ASN A 15 -3.39 3.86 -7.35
CA ASN A 15 -2.62 4.83 -6.58
C ASN A 15 -1.18 4.35 -6.46
N ASP A 16 -0.27 5.30 -6.25
CA ASP A 16 1.14 4.97 -6.07
C ASP A 16 1.52 5.12 -4.60
N VAL A 17 2.42 4.24 -4.16
CA VAL A 17 3.00 4.33 -2.83
C VAL A 17 4.50 4.05 -2.94
N PHE A 18 5.31 4.76 -2.15
CA PHE A 18 6.74 4.54 -2.12
C PHE A 18 7.11 3.53 -1.06
N VAL A 19 7.99 2.61 -1.43
CA VAL A 19 8.54 1.64 -0.50
C VAL A 19 9.83 2.21 0.07
N ASP A 20 9.91 2.25 1.40
CA ASP A 20 11.12 2.72 2.08
C ASP A 20 11.90 1.50 2.55
N PRO A 21 13.03 1.18 1.89
CA PRO A 21 13.82 0.00 2.26
C PRO A 21 14.41 0.08 3.67
N SER A 22 14.53 1.28 4.23
CA SER A 22 15.04 1.44 5.59
C SER A 22 13.97 1.14 6.63
N GLY A 23 12.72 1.00 6.24
CA GLY A 23 11.60 0.68 7.12
C GLY A 23 11.49 -0.79 7.49
N GLY A 24 12.40 -1.64 6.99
CA GLY A 24 12.37 -3.06 7.28
C GLY A 24 11.63 -3.88 6.24
N ARG A 25 11.54 -5.19 6.47
CA ARG A 25 10.93 -6.10 5.51
C ARG A 25 9.42 -6.05 5.47
N ARG A 26 8.81 -5.61 6.55
CA ARG A 26 7.36 -5.49 6.62
C ARG A 26 6.99 -4.10 7.08
N GLN A 27 6.14 -3.47 6.31
CA GLN A 27 5.70 -2.11 6.60
C GLN A 27 4.18 -2.07 6.51
N THR A 28 3.55 -1.44 7.50
CA THR A 28 2.10 -1.25 7.50
C THR A 28 1.82 0.23 7.73
N PHE A 29 1.02 0.81 6.87
CA PHE A 29 0.69 2.24 6.98
C PHE A 29 -0.63 2.50 6.28
N THR A 30 -1.20 3.66 6.57
CA THR A 30 -2.46 4.10 5.97
C THR A 30 -2.18 5.13 4.89
N GLU A 31 -2.78 4.94 3.72
CA GLU A 31 -2.71 5.88 2.61
C GLU A 31 -4.11 6.27 2.18
N ASP A 32 -4.34 7.55 1.98
CA ASP A 32 -5.62 8.03 1.47
C ASP A 32 -5.64 7.93 -0.04
N CYS A 33 -6.75 7.44 -0.57
CA CYS A 33 -6.94 7.41 -2.02
C CYS A 33 -7.01 8.83 -2.56
N THR A 34 -6.34 9.08 -3.69
CA THR A 34 -6.35 10.41 -4.29
C THR A 34 -7.66 10.74 -5.00
N VAL A 35 -8.51 9.74 -5.21
CA VAL A 35 -9.79 9.92 -5.91
C VAL A 35 -10.96 9.99 -4.94
N CYS A 36 -11.12 8.98 -4.08
CA CYS A 36 -12.24 8.94 -3.14
C CYS A 36 -11.90 9.43 -1.75
N CYS A 37 -10.62 9.69 -1.47
CA CYS A 37 -10.12 10.19 -0.20
C CYS A 37 -10.37 9.27 0.99
N ARG A 38 -10.62 7.99 0.76
CA ARG A 38 -10.83 7.02 1.82
C ARG A 38 -9.54 6.34 2.22
N PRO A 39 -9.38 6.02 3.51
CA PRO A 39 -8.13 5.43 3.98
C PRO A 39 -8.01 3.95 3.61
N ASN A 40 -6.87 3.59 3.04
CA ASN A 40 -6.51 2.21 2.74
C ASN A 40 -5.38 1.80 3.66
N LEU A 41 -5.54 0.67 4.33
CA LEU A 41 -4.47 0.12 5.15
C LEU A 41 -3.61 -0.76 4.24
N ILE A 42 -2.36 -0.38 4.10
CA ILE A 42 -1.44 -1.02 3.18
C ILE A 42 -0.37 -1.76 3.96
N THR A 43 -0.20 -3.04 3.64
CA THR A 43 0.88 -3.85 4.20
C THR A 43 1.82 -4.24 3.07
N LEU A 44 3.09 -3.89 3.25
CA LEU A 44 4.15 -4.25 2.31
C LEU A 44 5.03 -5.31 2.96
N GLU A 45 5.39 -6.32 2.17
CA GLU A 45 6.36 -7.31 2.61
C GLU A 45 7.43 -7.45 1.53
N ILE A 46 8.68 -7.37 1.96
CA ILE A 46 9.83 -7.50 1.06
C ILE A 46 10.46 -8.87 1.30
N ALA A 47 10.44 -9.70 0.26
CA ALA A 47 11.02 -11.03 0.35
C ALA A 47 12.54 -10.98 0.29
N ASP A 48 13.18 -12.10 0.64
CA ASP A 48 14.65 -12.20 0.64
C ASP A 48 15.25 -11.98 -0.75
N ASP A 49 14.49 -12.31 -1.79
CA ASP A 49 14.94 -12.13 -3.17
C ASP A 49 14.67 -10.72 -3.71
N GLY A 50 14.13 -9.84 -2.89
CA GLY A 50 13.82 -8.47 -3.29
C GLY A 50 12.42 -8.25 -3.83
N GLU A 51 11.61 -9.30 -3.94
CA GLU A 51 10.22 -9.12 -4.38
C GLU A 51 9.41 -8.41 -3.31
N VAL A 52 8.53 -7.52 -3.77
CA VAL A 52 7.65 -6.76 -2.89
C VAL A 52 6.23 -7.25 -3.08
N GLU A 53 5.61 -7.67 -1.97
CA GLU A 53 4.19 -8.01 -1.96
C GLU A 53 3.42 -6.91 -1.27
N ILE A 54 2.28 -6.56 -1.82
CA ILE A 54 1.45 -5.52 -1.26
C ILE A 54 0.04 -6.07 -1.02
N GLN A 55 -0.49 -5.75 0.16
CA GLN A 55 -1.89 -6.04 0.50
C GLN A 55 -2.59 -4.75 0.86
N VAL A 56 -3.78 -4.58 0.37
CA VAL A 56 -4.57 -3.38 0.63
C VAL A 56 -5.92 -3.82 1.16
N VAL A 57 -6.28 -3.29 2.34
CA VAL A 57 -7.58 -3.55 2.95
C VAL A 57 -8.15 -2.22 3.42
N PRO A 58 -9.47 -2.11 3.61
CA PRO A 58 -10.03 -0.89 4.20
C PRO A 58 -9.54 -0.76 5.64
N GLU A 59 -9.14 0.44 6.03
CA GLU A 59 -8.69 0.67 7.39
C GLU A 59 -9.82 0.42 8.39
N TYR A 60 -11.03 0.77 7.99
CA TYR A 60 -12.22 0.47 8.77
C TYR A 60 -13.37 0.14 7.81
N GLU A 61 -14.29 -0.63 8.30
CA GLU A 61 -15.48 -0.96 7.51
C GLU A 61 -16.48 0.18 7.60
N ALA A 62 -16.86 0.64 6.41
CA ALA A 62 -17.84 1.72 6.33
C ALA A 62 -19.27 1.17 6.33
#